data_89f9ecebd874352ea1128c829b227154
#
_entry.id   89f9ecebd874352ea1128c829b227154
#
_cell.length_a   1.000
_cell.length_b   1.000
_cell.length_c   1.000
_cell.angle_alpha   90.00
_cell.angle_beta   90.00
_cell.angle_gamma   90.00
#
_symmetry.space_group_name_H-M   'P 1'
#
loop_
_entity.id
_entity.type
_entity.pdbx_description
1 polymer ?
#
loop_
_entity_poly.entity_id
_entity_poly.type
_entity_poly.pdbx_seq_one_letter_code
_entity_poly.pdbx_strand_id
1 'polypeptide(L)'
;MGMEDVLRIDKILDFCDVPQLFVARDAFDTLYLCLLYDDETVYRYTGIRISTRRLESFLAGKADLRLLYLQPENEHEYYDVVFQSGEYQKTLLKESALLEDKL
;
A
#
# COMPACT_ATOMS: atom_id res chain seq x y z
N MET A 1 -3.16 13.94 13.69
CA MET A 1 -3.31 12.80 12.79
C MET A 1 -4.68 12.17 12.99
N GLY A 2 -5.45 12.04 11.94
CA GLY A 2 -6.79 11.48 12.02
C GLY A 2 -6.80 9.96 11.99
N MET A 3 -7.90 9.36 12.41
CA MET A 3 -8.05 7.91 12.37
C MET A 3 -8.07 7.38 10.94
N GLU A 4 -8.45 8.21 9.98
CA GLU A 4 -8.44 7.83 8.56
C GLU A 4 -7.04 7.58 8.02
N ASP A 5 -6.00 8.03 8.71
CA ASP A 5 -4.62 7.80 8.29
C ASP A 5 -4.04 6.50 8.85
N VAL A 6 -4.76 5.83 9.74
CA VAL A 6 -4.34 4.56 10.33
C VAL A 6 -4.93 3.42 9.52
N LEU A 7 -4.08 2.46 9.14
CA LEU A 7 -4.50 1.30 8.37
C LEU A 7 -4.47 0.04 9.22
N ARG A 8 -5.40 -0.86 8.96
CA ARG A 8 -5.45 -2.19 9.58
C ARG A 8 -5.20 -3.22 8.49
N ILE A 9 -4.33 -4.17 8.76
CA ILE A 9 -4.09 -5.26 7.80
C ILE A 9 -5.37 -6.08 7.65
N ASP A 10 -5.81 -6.24 6.41
CA ASP A 10 -6.94 -7.08 6.06
C ASP A 10 -6.46 -8.47 5.63
N LYS A 11 -5.40 -8.52 4.80
CA LYS A 11 -4.86 -9.77 4.29
C LYS A 11 -3.39 -9.60 3.94
N ILE A 12 -2.55 -10.52 4.43
CA ILE A 12 -1.14 -10.55 4.06
C ILE A 12 -1.01 -11.46 2.84
N LEU A 13 -0.45 -10.93 1.77
CA LEU A 13 -0.29 -11.66 0.50
C LEU A 13 1.10 -12.26 0.37
N ASP A 14 2.11 -11.65 0.96
CA ASP A 14 3.47 -12.15 0.95
C ASP A 14 4.14 -11.81 2.28
N PHE A 15 4.83 -12.76 2.85
CA PHE A 15 5.46 -12.61 4.16
C PHE A 15 6.84 -13.26 4.16
N CYS A 16 7.85 -12.50 4.59
CA CYS A 16 9.21 -13.01 4.76
C CYS A 16 9.81 -12.25 5.95
N ASP A 17 9.77 -12.85 7.13
CA ASP A 17 10.11 -12.27 8.42
C ASP A 17 9.22 -11.09 8.81
N VAL A 18 8.78 -10.29 7.85
CA VAL A 18 7.82 -9.20 8.02
C VAL A 18 6.86 -9.25 6.83
N PRO A 19 5.68 -8.63 6.94
CA PRO A 19 4.79 -8.53 5.78
C PRO A 19 5.48 -7.76 4.65
N GLN A 20 5.55 -8.37 3.46
CA GLN A 20 6.17 -7.79 2.28
C GLN A 20 5.14 -7.12 1.37
N LEU A 21 3.97 -7.72 1.29
CA LEU A 21 2.86 -7.24 0.48
C LEU A 21 1.58 -7.55 1.22
N PHE A 22 0.75 -6.55 1.46
CA PHE A 22 -0.51 -6.76 2.16
C PHE A 22 -1.60 -5.82 1.67
N VAL A 23 -2.84 -6.23 1.94
CA VAL A 23 -4.02 -5.40 1.74
C VAL A 23 -4.42 -4.86 3.10
N ALA A 24 -4.69 -3.56 3.18
CA ALA A 24 -5.12 -2.92 4.42
C ALA A 24 -6.39 -2.10 4.19
N ARG A 25 -7.07 -1.77 5.27
CA ARG A 25 -8.28 -0.93 5.26
C ARG A 25 -8.09 0.24 6.19
N ASP A 26 -8.62 1.38 5.80
CA ASP A 26 -8.67 2.55 6.68
C ASP A 26 -10.01 2.57 7.46
N ALA A 27 -10.27 3.66 8.19
CA ALA A 27 -11.47 3.80 8.99
C ALA A 27 -12.77 3.83 8.16
N PHE A 28 -12.65 4.09 6.86
CA PHE A 28 -13.79 4.14 5.94
C PHE A 28 -13.92 2.87 5.10
N ASP A 29 -13.17 1.82 5.46
CA ASP A 29 -13.13 0.54 4.73
C ASP A 29 -12.58 0.66 3.31
N THR A 30 -11.84 1.72 3.03
CA THR A 30 -11.13 1.85 1.76
C THR A 30 -9.94 0.90 1.77
N LEU A 31 -9.76 0.17 0.68
CA LEU A 31 -8.68 -0.81 0.53
C LEU A 31 -7.42 -0.16 -0.03
N TYR A 32 -6.29 -0.59 0.53
CA TYR A 32 -4.96 -0.16 0.08
C TYR A 32 -4.09 -1.39 -0.12
N LEU A 33 -3.34 -1.41 -1.22
CA LEU A 33 -2.34 -2.45 -1.46
C LEU A 33 -0.98 -1.85 -1.11
N CYS A 34 -0.26 -2.49 -0.19
CA CYS A 34 0.98 -1.96 0.36
C CYS A 34 2.14 -2.90 0.09
N LEU A 35 3.21 -2.37 -0.50
CA LEU A 35 4.40 -3.12 -0.87
C LEU A 35 5.62 -2.56 -0.14
N LEU A 36 6.33 -3.42 0.58
CA LEU A 36 7.51 -3.03 1.35
C LEU A 36 8.62 -2.52 0.42
N TYR A 37 9.18 -1.36 0.74
CA TYR A 37 10.31 -0.84 -0.02
C TYR A 37 11.53 -0.51 0.86
N ASP A 38 11.36 -0.41 2.16
CA ASP A 38 12.45 -0.09 3.08
C ASP A 38 12.15 -0.70 4.46
N ASP A 39 13.16 -1.37 5.04
CA ASP A 39 13.02 -1.99 6.34
C ASP A 39 14.23 -1.73 7.25
N GLU A 40 15.06 -0.75 6.91
CA GLU A 40 16.29 -0.50 7.68
C GLU A 40 16.02 0.07 9.07
N THR A 41 15.25 1.13 9.16
CA THR A 41 14.96 1.80 10.44
C THR A 41 13.54 1.50 10.91
N VAL A 42 12.58 1.68 10.01
CA VAL A 42 11.17 1.33 10.22
C VAL A 42 10.71 0.63 8.95
N TYR A 43 9.62 -0.10 9.07
CA TYR A 43 9.04 -0.75 7.88
C TYR A 43 8.25 0.28 7.10
N ARG A 44 8.64 0.53 5.86
CA ARG A 44 8.01 1.49 4.96
C ARG A 44 7.47 0.80 3.73
N TYR A 45 6.27 1.15 3.35
CA TYR A 45 5.55 0.54 2.24
C TYR A 45 5.08 1.61 1.28
N THR A 46 5.05 1.27 -0.01
CA THR A 46 4.36 2.09 -1.00
C THR A 46 2.94 1.58 -1.11
N GLY A 47 1.96 2.42 -0.82
CA GLY A 47 0.56 2.05 -0.85
C GLY A 47 -0.18 2.71 -2.00
N ILE A 48 -1.13 1.98 -2.56
CA ILE A 48 -2.08 2.51 -3.54
C ILE A 48 -3.49 2.14 -3.09
N ARG A 49 -4.43 3.00 -3.40
CA ARG A 49 -5.83 2.71 -3.23
C ARG A 49 -6.24 1.70 -4.29
N ILE A 50 -7.01 0.68 -3.91
CA ILE A 50 -7.40 -0.38 -4.83
C ILE A 50 -8.85 -0.77 -4.58
N SER A 51 -9.61 -0.96 -5.66
CA SER A 51 -10.97 -1.45 -5.55
C SER A 51 -10.96 -2.96 -5.33
N THR A 52 -12.06 -3.49 -4.80
CA THR A 52 -12.23 -4.93 -4.64
C THR A 52 -12.07 -5.63 -5.99
N ARG A 53 -12.61 -5.05 -7.05
CA ARG A 53 -12.54 -5.62 -8.39
C ARG A 53 -11.11 -5.78 -8.89
N ARG A 54 -10.28 -4.75 -8.75
CA ARG A 54 -8.88 -4.82 -9.18
C ARG A 54 -8.08 -5.77 -8.30
N LEU A 55 -8.36 -5.77 -7.01
CA LEU A 55 -7.72 -6.70 -6.09
C LEU A 55 -8.03 -8.14 -6.46
N GLU A 56 -9.29 -8.45 -6.74
CA GLU A 56 -9.68 -9.79 -7.16
C GLU A 56 -9.00 -10.21 -8.47
N SER A 57 -8.88 -9.29 -9.43
CA SER A 57 -8.16 -9.55 -10.67
C SER A 57 -6.69 -9.87 -10.42
N PHE A 58 -6.06 -9.13 -9.52
CA PHE A 58 -4.68 -9.39 -9.15
C PHE A 58 -4.53 -10.76 -8.48
N LEU A 59 -5.40 -11.07 -7.52
CA LEU A 59 -5.34 -12.34 -6.79
C LEU A 59 -5.61 -13.53 -7.70
N ALA A 60 -6.39 -13.34 -8.76
CA ALA A 60 -6.68 -14.37 -9.76
C ALA A 60 -5.58 -14.50 -10.83
N GLY A 61 -4.51 -13.72 -10.72
CA GLY A 61 -3.41 -13.74 -11.67
C GLY A 61 -3.70 -13.03 -12.99
N LYS A 62 -4.77 -12.23 -13.05
CA LYS A 62 -5.17 -11.51 -14.26
C LYS A 62 -4.59 -10.11 -14.37
N ALA A 63 -3.99 -9.62 -13.30
CA ALA A 63 -3.37 -8.29 -13.27
C ALA A 63 -1.98 -8.41 -12.70
N ASP A 64 -1.03 -7.66 -13.28
CA ASP A 64 0.35 -7.61 -12.84
C ASP A 64 0.50 -6.58 -11.73
N LEU A 65 1.22 -6.94 -10.67
CA LEU A 65 1.49 -6.04 -9.55
C LEU A 65 2.12 -4.73 -10.02
N ARG A 66 3.08 -4.81 -10.93
CA ARG A 66 3.75 -3.62 -11.46
C ARG A 66 2.76 -2.67 -12.14
N LEU A 67 1.83 -3.22 -12.92
CA LEU A 67 0.83 -2.39 -13.59
C LEU A 67 -0.11 -1.72 -12.60
N LEU A 68 -0.45 -2.39 -11.50
CA LEU A 68 -1.29 -1.79 -10.47
C LEU A 68 -0.64 -0.53 -9.91
N TYR A 69 0.67 -0.56 -9.69
CA TYR A 69 1.39 0.59 -9.15
C TYR A 69 1.69 1.66 -10.19
N LEU A 70 1.88 1.28 -11.45
CA LEU A 70 2.10 2.26 -12.51
C LEU A 70 0.81 2.96 -12.94
N GLN A 71 -0.33 2.27 -12.80
CA GLN A 71 -1.64 2.79 -13.21
C GLN A 71 -2.65 2.61 -12.08
N PRO A 72 -2.48 3.33 -10.95
CA PRO A 72 -3.41 3.19 -9.83
C PRO A 72 -4.78 3.73 -10.22
N GLU A 73 -5.83 3.26 -9.54
CA GLU A 73 -7.20 3.69 -9.82
C GLU A 73 -7.37 5.18 -9.64
N ASN A 74 -6.76 5.72 -8.60
CA ASN A 74 -6.74 7.16 -8.37
C ASN A 74 -5.41 7.66 -8.89
N GLU A 75 -5.43 8.18 -10.10
CA GLU A 75 -4.24 8.69 -10.77
C GLU A 75 -3.47 9.63 -9.85
N HIS A 76 -2.15 9.42 -9.77
CA HIS A 76 -1.25 10.26 -8.98
C HIS A 76 -1.45 10.17 -7.47
N GLU A 77 -2.24 9.20 -6.98
CA GLU A 77 -2.39 8.98 -5.55
C GLU A 77 -1.55 7.80 -5.09
N TYR A 78 -0.42 8.11 -4.49
CA TYR A 78 0.44 7.13 -3.85
C TYR A 78 0.60 7.51 -2.39
N TYR A 79 0.81 6.50 -1.54
CA TYR A 79 0.91 6.70 -0.10
C TYR A 79 2.21 6.10 0.43
N ASP A 80 2.85 6.80 1.35
CA ASP A 80 3.92 6.24 2.14
C ASP A 80 3.27 5.66 3.40
N VAL A 81 3.40 4.36 3.59
CA VAL A 81 2.82 3.67 4.74
C VAL A 81 3.97 3.25 5.65
N VAL A 82 3.94 3.72 6.89
CA VAL A 82 5.01 3.47 7.85
C VAL A 82 4.43 2.72 9.04
N PHE A 83 5.08 1.63 9.42
CA PHE A 83 4.74 0.91 10.64
C PHE A 83 5.47 1.56 11.81
N GLN A 84 4.72 2.19 12.71
CA GLN A 84 5.29 2.96 13.80
C GLN A 84 4.36 2.89 15.00
N SER A 85 4.94 2.65 16.19
CA SER A 85 4.16 2.59 17.42
C SER A 85 3.03 1.56 17.38
N GLY A 86 3.26 0.44 16.70
CA GLY A 86 2.27 -0.63 16.58
C GLY A 86 1.19 -0.39 15.55
N GLU A 87 1.30 0.65 14.75
CA GLU A 87 0.28 1.02 13.78
C GLU A 87 0.89 1.27 12.40
N TYR A 88 0.11 1.00 11.35
CA TYR A 88 0.45 1.37 9.98
C TYR A 88 -0.23 2.70 9.67
N GLN A 89 0.58 3.71 9.37
CA GLN A 89 0.09 5.08 9.12
C GLN A 89 0.42 5.48 7.70
N LYS A 90 -0.57 6.01 6.97
CA LYS A 90 -0.37 6.44 5.58
C LYS A 90 -0.24 7.94 5.47
N THR A 91 0.59 8.37 4.51
CA THR A 91 0.75 9.77 4.14
C THR A 91 0.70 9.86 2.62
N LEU A 92 -0.08 10.78 2.10
CA LEU A 92 -0.17 10.97 0.65
C LEU A 92 1.16 11.52 0.13
N LEU A 93 1.69 10.89 -0.92
CA LEU A 93 2.93 11.29 -1.57
C LEU A 93 2.65 12.04 -2.86
N LYS A 94 3.61 12.87 -3.25
CA LYS A 94 3.59 13.46 -4.58
C LYS A 94 4.13 12.44 -5.57
N GLU A 95 3.53 12.38 -6.75
CA GLU A 95 3.93 11.43 -7.79
C GLU A 95 5.42 11.46 -8.09
N SER A 96 6.00 12.67 -8.21
CA SER A 96 7.41 12.82 -8.55
C SER A 96 8.34 12.14 -7.54
N ALA A 97 8.03 12.24 -6.25
CA ALA A 97 8.82 11.60 -5.21
C ALA A 97 8.79 10.09 -5.33
N LEU A 98 7.61 9.53 -5.65
CA LEU A 98 7.47 8.09 -5.81
C LEU A 98 8.26 7.59 -7.02
N LEU A 99 8.11 8.24 -8.18
CA LEU A 99 8.73 7.80 -9.41
C LEU A 99 10.26 7.87 -9.35
N GLU A 100 10.80 8.83 -8.64
CA GLU A 100 12.25 8.99 -8.53
C GLU A 100 12.89 7.95 -7.61
N ASP A 101 12.25 7.63 -6.50
CA ASP A 101 12.88 6.85 -5.44
C ASP A 101 12.31 5.46 -5.21
N LYS A 102 11.05 5.21 -5.59
CA LYS A 102 10.34 4.00 -5.15
C LYS A 102 10.05 3.01 -6.27
N LEU A 103 10.07 3.46 -7.47
CA LEU A 103 9.85 2.63 -8.64
C LEU A 103 11.04 2.61 -9.57
#